data_23a9b07732214319b36c0a3eb289264b
#
_entry.id   23a9b07732214319b36c0a3eb289264b
#
_cell.length_a   1.000
_cell.length_b   1.000
_cell.length_c   1.000
_cell.angle_alpha   90.00
_cell.angle_beta   90.00
_cell.angle_gamma   90.00
#
_symmetry.space_group_name_H-M   'P 1'
#
loop_
_entity.id
_entity.type
_entity.pdbx_description
1 polymer ?
#
loop_
_entity_poly.entity_id
_entity_poly.type
_entity_poly.pdbx_seq_one_letter_code
_entity_poly.pdbx_strand_id
1 'polypeptide(L)'
;MESVMETPQTGHAERKPRIGLAWQILIGLVVGIGVGLVLNRFPELRASAIEGFLQPAGDIFIRLIKMVVVPIVFTSMVMGIAGVGDGRSLGRIGFKTLVYFEVVTTIAIVLGLVLGNVLHPGLGTDLSQLGHTDISRYQQTSQQTQGHHGFMALLLGIIPDNIIMAMGRGDLLPVIFFSVLFGLGLQSVPAEYRQPVLATFKGIGDAMFKVTGMVMRYAPFGVCALIAVTVASFGFGSLLPLIKLVAVTYLAIVLFAVGVLGVTARLFGFNIFTLLRVIKDELIIAFSTCSSATVLPQLMKKMEDFGVPRSITTFVVPTGYTFNLDGASIYLGIGTLFVAQLYGVHLGLQEQIVLVLTMVVTSKGAAGVPGFMFVILLTTLASAGLPLEGLAFIAGVDRIMDMGRTALNVVGNALAPLVIARWEGTYDAEKGRAYLASLDA
;
A
#
# COMPACT_ATOMS: atom_id res chain seq x y z
N MET A 1 -50.50 -22.45 28.68
CA MET A 1 -49.79 -21.62 29.68
C MET A 1 -48.45 -22.27 29.90
N GLU A 2 -47.47 -21.92 29.08
CA GLU A 2 -46.06 -22.25 29.31
C GLU A 2 -45.28 -20.97 29.14
N SER A 3 -44.76 -20.48 30.26
CA SER A 3 -43.92 -19.29 30.36
C SER A 3 -42.54 -19.61 29.80
N VAL A 4 -42.21 -19.05 28.64
CA VAL A 4 -40.84 -19.02 28.11
C VAL A 4 -40.04 -18.11 29.02
N MET A 5 -39.12 -18.70 29.81
CA MET A 5 -38.09 -17.95 30.54
C MET A 5 -37.09 -17.37 29.54
N GLU A 6 -37.13 -16.05 29.39
CA GLU A 6 -36.06 -15.28 28.77
C GLU A 6 -34.82 -15.35 29.67
N THR A 7 -33.76 -16.02 29.20
CA THR A 7 -32.44 -15.93 29.82
C THR A 7 -31.87 -14.56 29.56
N PRO A 8 -31.39 -13.83 30.60
CA PRO A 8 -30.72 -12.54 30.39
C PRO A 8 -29.39 -12.76 29.61
N GLN A 9 -29.31 -12.18 28.42
CA GLN A 9 -28.03 -12.05 27.74
C GLN A 9 -27.13 -11.16 28.60
N THR A 10 -26.17 -11.77 29.30
CA THR A 10 -25.06 -11.06 29.94
C THR A 10 -24.19 -10.44 28.85
N GLY A 11 -24.47 -9.19 28.51
CA GLY A 11 -23.62 -8.38 27.69
C GLY A 11 -22.27 -8.25 28.36
N HIS A 12 -21.27 -8.98 27.88
CA HIS A 12 -19.87 -8.63 28.17
C HIS A 12 -19.61 -7.25 27.60
N ALA A 13 -19.72 -6.22 28.45
CA ALA A 13 -19.23 -4.88 28.16
C ALA A 13 -17.72 -5.01 27.87
N GLU A 14 -17.33 -5.03 26.61
CA GLU A 14 -15.92 -4.90 26.21
C GLU A 14 -15.43 -3.58 26.80
N ARG A 15 -14.59 -3.66 27.84
CA ARG A 15 -13.90 -2.49 28.40
C ARG A 15 -13.10 -1.87 27.28
N LYS A 16 -13.53 -0.70 26.80
CA LYS A 16 -12.78 0.09 25.79
C LYS A 16 -11.35 0.23 26.30
N PRO A 17 -10.33 -0.17 25.52
CA PRO A 17 -8.95 0.00 25.92
C PRO A 17 -8.71 1.48 26.19
N ARG A 18 -8.03 1.82 27.30
CA ARG A 18 -7.73 3.20 27.71
C ARG A 18 -6.94 3.99 26.66
N ILE A 19 -6.23 3.28 25.76
CA ILE A 19 -5.41 3.83 24.67
C ILE A 19 -5.85 3.15 23.37
N GLY A 20 -6.21 3.94 22.35
CA GLY A 20 -6.59 3.43 21.03
C GLY A 20 -5.45 2.67 20.36
N LEU A 21 -5.78 1.74 19.43
CA LEU A 21 -4.80 0.91 18.73
C LEU A 21 -3.73 1.73 18.00
N ALA A 22 -4.11 2.85 17.37
CA ALA A 22 -3.18 3.75 16.68
C ALA A 22 -2.09 4.29 17.63
N TRP A 23 -2.48 4.71 18.85
CA TRP A 23 -1.53 5.15 19.87
C TRP A 23 -0.63 4.02 20.37
N GLN A 24 -1.15 2.80 20.50
CA GLN A 24 -0.34 1.64 20.88
C GLN A 24 0.73 1.35 19.81
N ILE A 25 0.37 1.49 18.52
CA ILE A 25 1.32 1.32 17.41
C ILE A 25 2.38 2.42 17.42
N LEU A 26 2.01 3.69 17.66
CA LEU A 26 2.97 4.79 17.78
C LEU A 26 3.92 4.59 18.97
N ILE A 27 3.41 4.14 20.11
CA ILE A 27 4.25 3.80 21.27
C ILE A 27 5.21 2.66 20.90
N GLY A 28 4.71 1.62 20.22
CA GLY A 28 5.54 0.52 19.70
C GLY A 28 6.65 1.01 18.78
N LEU A 29 6.36 1.97 17.89
CA LEU A 29 7.35 2.62 17.02
C LEU A 29 8.45 3.31 17.83
N VAL A 30 8.09 4.17 18.79
CA VAL A 30 9.05 4.91 19.63
C VAL A 30 9.90 3.97 20.46
N VAL A 31 9.29 2.97 21.08
CA VAL A 31 10.00 1.93 21.85
C VAL A 31 10.95 1.15 20.95
N GLY A 32 10.52 0.79 19.74
CA GLY A 32 11.35 0.10 18.74
C GLY A 32 12.58 0.91 18.35
N ILE A 33 12.44 2.23 18.15
CA ILE A 33 13.58 3.12 17.93
C ILE A 33 14.55 3.08 19.11
N GLY A 34 14.06 3.22 20.33
CA GLY A 34 14.87 3.18 21.56
C GLY A 34 15.64 1.85 21.70
N VAL A 35 14.94 0.73 21.53
CA VAL A 35 15.55 -0.61 21.56
C VAL A 35 16.62 -0.76 20.47
N GLY A 36 16.32 -0.31 19.24
CA GLY A 36 17.26 -0.34 18.13
C GLY A 36 18.53 0.44 18.41
N LEU A 37 18.40 1.65 19.01
CA LEU A 37 19.55 2.49 19.40
C LEU A 37 20.44 1.81 20.44
N VAL A 38 19.82 1.17 21.45
CA VAL A 38 20.57 0.42 22.48
C VAL A 38 21.30 -0.74 21.83
N LEU A 39 20.63 -1.58 21.04
CA LEU A 39 21.24 -2.73 20.37
C LEU A 39 22.34 -2.32 19.38
N ASN A 40 22.23 -1.17 18.74
CA ASN A 40 23.27 -0.65 17.86
C ASN A 40 24.59 -0.39 18.59
N ARG A 41 24.55 -0.05 19.89
CA ARG A 41 25.74 0.13 20.74
C ARG A 41 26.37 -1.14 21.26
N PHE A 42 25.68 -2.28 21.17
CA PHE A 42 26.14 -3.57 21.67
C PHE A 42 26.15 -4.62 20.54
N PRO A 43 27.19 -4.65 19.68
CA PRO A 43 27.24 -5.51 18.49
C PRO A 43 27.08 -7.00 18.80
N GLU A 44 27.59 -7.47 19.96
CA GLU A 44 27.52 -8.87 20.38
C GLU A 44 26.07 -9.33 20.68
N LEU A 45 25.27 -8.43 21.28
CA LEU A 45 23.85 -8.70 21.58
C LEU A 45 22.96 -8.46 20.34
N ARG A 46 23.40 -7.58 19.42
CA ARG A 46 22.61 -7.16 18.27
C ARG A 46 22.21 -8.33 17.38
N ALA A 47 23.17 -9.15 16.93
CA ALA A 47 22.92 -10.27 16.05
C ALA A 47 21.95 -11.27 16.69
N SER A 48 22.21 -11.69 17.92
CA SER A 48 21.36 -12.61 18.67
C SER A 48 19.95 -12.08 18.93
N ALA A 49 19.82 -10.79 19.28
CA ALA A 49 18.51 -10.15 19.51
C ALA A 49 17.70 -10.01 18.21
N ILE A 50 18.35 -9.65 17.11
CA ILE A 50 17.69 -9.51 15.81
C ILE A 50 17.22 -10.87 15.32
N GLU A 51 18.12 -11.84 15.18
CA GLU A 51 17.80 -13.14 14.60
C GLU A 51 16.92 -13.99 15.51
N GLY A 52 17.16 -13.94 16.82
CA GLY A 52 16.45 -14.78 17.80
C GLY A 52 15.04 -14.30 18.13
N PHE A 53 14.77 -12.98 18.08
CA PHE A 53 13.48 -12.46 18.57
C PHE A 53 12.87 -11.36 17.68
N LEU A 54 13.62 -10.31 17.34
CA LEU A 54 13.02 -9.15 16.69
C LEU A 54 12.60 -9.45 15.26
N GLN A 55 13.47 -10.07 14.47
CA GLN A 55 13.15 -10.43 13.09
C GLN A 55 11.99 -11.44 13.02
N PRO A 56 11.97 -12.54 13.79
CA PRO A 56 10.82 -13.46 13.83
C PRO A 56 9.51 -12.76 14.23
N ALA A 57 9.53 -11.87 15.24
CA ALA A 57 8.33 -11.15 15.67
C ALA A 57 7.79 -10.24 14.57
N GLY A 58 8.67 -9.53 13.86
CA GLY A 58 8.31 -8.72 12.71
C GLY A 58 7.77 -9.56 11.54
N ASP A 59 8.44 -10.66 11.22
CA ASP A 59 8.05 -11.56 10.11
C ASP A 59 6.70 -12.22 10.37
N ILE A 60 6.39 -12.61 11.61
CA ILE A 60 5.07 -13.11 12.01
C ILE A 60 4.00 -12.06 11.66
N PHE A 61 4.22 -10.79 12.02
CA PHE A 61 3.27 -9.73 11.73
C PHE A 61 3.02 -9.56 10.23
N ILE A 62 4.09 -9.53 9.43
CA ILE A 62 4.00 -9.42 7.97
C ILE A 62 3.25 -10.63 7.36
N ARG A 63 3.52 -11.83 7.84
CA ARG A 63 2.83 -13.05 7.39
C ARG A 63 1.34 -13.04 7.72
N LEU A 64 0.99 -12.61 8.94
CA LEU A 64 -0.41 -12.46 9.36
C LEU A 64 -1.18 -11.46 8.48
N ILE A 65 -0.55 -10.34 8.11
CA ILE A 65 -1.16 -9.37 7.17
C ILE A 65 -1.32 -9.99 5.78
N LYS A 66 -0.27 -10.60 5.22
CA LYS A 66 -0.32 -11.20 3.87
C LYS A 66 -1.42 -12.25 3.76
N MET A 67 -1.64 -13.04 4.81
CA MET A 67 -2.65 -14.10 4.86
C MET A 67 -4.08 -13.60 4.59
N VAL A 68 -4.42 -12.38 5.03
CA VAL A 68 -5.80 -11.85 4.92
C VAL A 68 -6.06 -11.07 3.63
N VAL A 69 -5.01 -10.64 2.91
CA VAL A 69 -5.14 -9.74 1.76
C VAL A 69 -5.89 -10.39 0.60
N VAL A 70 -5.45 -11.57 0.17
CA VAL A 70 -6.03 -12.25 -1.01
C VAL A 70 -7.52 -12.58 -0.83
N PRO A 71 -7.95 -13.21 0.29
CA PRO A 71 -9.37 -13.46 0.54
C PRO A 71 -10.22 -12.18 0.56
N ILE A 72 -9.74 -11.09 1.16
CA ILE A 72 -10.45 -9.82 1.22
C ILE A 72 -10.60 -9.23 -0.18
N VAL A 73 -9.50 -9.14 -0.95
CA VAL A 73 -9.50 -8.57 -2.30
C VAL A 73 -10.46 -9.38 -3.19
N PHE A 74 -10.32 -10.71 -3.19
CA PHE A 74 -11.16 -11.58 -4.01
C PHE A 74 -12.65 -11.43 -3.69
N THR A 75 -13.03 -11.58 -2.42
CA THR A 75 -14.43 -11.50 -2.01
C THR A 75 -15.02 -10.11 -2.23
N SER A 76 -14.29 -9.04 -1.92
CA SER A 76 -14.74 -7.66 -2.11
C SER A 76 -14.91 -7.33 -3.59
N MET A 77 -13.98 -7.75 -4.45
CA MET A 77 -14.06 -7.52 -5.90
C MET A 77 -15.24 -8.25 -6.53
N VAL A 78 -15.41 -9.55 -6.22
CA VAL A 78 -16.56 -10.33 -6.73
C VAL A 78 -17.88 -9.71 -6.30
N MET A 79 -18.02 -9.33 -5.02
CA MET A 79 -19.23 -8.68 -4.51
C MET A 79 -19.47 -7.31 -5.15
N GLY A 80 -18.40 -6.52 -5.33
CA GLY A 80 -18.50 -5.21 -5.96
C GLY A 80 -18.99 -5.31 -7.40
N ILE A 81 -18.47 -6.26 -8.17
CA ILE A 81 -18.79 -6.45 -9.58
C ILE A 81 -20.16 -7.10 -9.75
N ALA A 82 -20.40 -8.24 -9.10
CA ALA A 82 -21.66 -8.97 -9.26
C ALA A 82 -22.86 -8.30 -8.56
N GLY A 83 -22.61 -7.36 -7.64
CA GLY A 83 -23.64 -6.56 -6.97
C GLY A 83 -24.11 -5.34 -7.78
N VAL A 84 -23.40 -4.94 -8.85
CA VAL A 84 -23.82 -3.86 -9.75
C VAL A 84 -24.84 -4.39 -10.74
N GLY A 85 -26.05 -3.85 -10.71
CA GLY A 85 -27.20 -4.33 -11.51
C GLY A 85 -27.08 -4.13 -13.02
N ASP A 86 -26.13 -3.30 -13.51
CA ASP A 86 -25.95 -3.00 -14.93
C ASP A 86 -24.46 -3.10 -15.33
N GLY A 87 -24.14 -4.08 -16.18
CA GLY A 87 -22.76 -4.32 -16.65
C GLY A 87 -22.15 -3.15 -17.41
N ARG A 88 -22.96 -2.28 -18.04
CA ARG A 88 -22.49 -1.06 -18.71
C ARG A 88 -21.99 -0.01 -17.69
N SER A 89 -22.68 0.12 -16.56
CA SER A 89 -22.26 1.03 -15.48
C SER A 89 -20.90 0.62 -14.90
N LEU A 90 -20.68 -0.68 -14.69
CA LEU A 90 -19.39 -1.19 -14.17
C LEU A 90 -18.24 -0.95 -15.15
N GLY A 91 -18.44 -1.18 -16.45
CA GLY A 91 -17.42 -0.92 -17.46
C GLY A 91 -17.02 0.57 -17.49
N ARG A 92 -17.97 1.48 -17.33
CA ARG A 92 -17.73 2.92 -17.27
C ARG A 92 -16.96 3.31 -15.99
N ILE A 93 -17.38 2.81 -14.84
CA ILE A 93 -16.68 3.05 -13.56
C ILE A 93 -15.26 2.50 -13.64
N GLY A 94 -15.09 1.27 -14.15
CA GLY A 94 -13.78 0.65 -14.30
C GLY A 94 -12.84 1.45 -15.21
N PHE A 95 -13.33 1.87 -16.37
CA PHE A 95 -12.54 2.70 -17.29
C PHE A 95 -12.12 4.03 -16.66
N LYS A 96 -13.07 4.77 -16.05
CA LYS A 96 -12.75 6.04 -15.36
C LYS A 96 -11.74 5.83 -14.23
N THR A 97 -11.89 4.76 -13.47
CA THR A 97 -10.98 4.41 -12.38
C THR A 97 -9.57 4.15 -12.88
N LEU A 98 -9.42 3.35 -13.94
CA LEU A 98 -8.11 3.06 -14.53
C LEU A 98 -7.46 4.31 -15.13
N VAL A 99 -8.23 5.13 -15.84
CA VAL A 99 -7.72 6.42 -16.38
C VAL A 99 -7.27 7.33 -15.25
N TYR A 100 -8.06 7.46 -14.18
CA TYR A 100 -7.70 8.26 -13.01
C TYR A 100 -6.39 7.77 -12.38
N PHE A 101 -6.27 6.48 -12.13
CA PHE A 101 -5.06 5.89 -11.53
C PHE A 101 -3.83 6.09 -12.43
N GLU A 102 -3.99 5.91 -13.73
CA GLU A 102 -2.89 6.07 -14.68
C GLU A 102 -2.37 7.51 -14.70
N VAL A 103 -3.27 8.48 -14.76
CA VAL A 103 -2.90 9.90 -14.77
C VAL A 103 -2.19 10.27 -13.46
N VAL A 104 -2.78 9.91 -12.32
CA VAL A 104 -2.23 10.29 -11.00
C VAL A 104 -0.88 9.64 -10.73
N THR A 105 -0.73 8.33 -11.01
CA THR A 105 0.55 7.63 -10.82
C THR A 105 1.63 8.06 -11.81
N THR A 106 1.27 8.42 -13.04
CA THR A 106 2.22 9.00 -14.01
C THR A 106 2.74 10.36 -13.52
N ILE A 107 1.86 11.22 -13.01
CA ILE A 107 2.27 12.50 -12.40
C ILE A 107 3.20 12.26 -11.19
N ALA A 108 2.94 11.20 -10.41
CA ALA A 108 3.79 10.83 -9.27
C ALA A 108 5.21 10.41 -9.71
N ILE A 109 5.33 9.58 -10.77
CA ILE A 109 6.63 9.20 -11.35
C ILE A 109 7.38 10.44 -11.84
N VAL A 110 6.70 11.29 -12.62
CA VAL A 110 7.31 12.52 -13.18
C VAL A 110 7.77 13.46 -12.05
N LEU A 111 6.96 13.65 -11.01
CA LEU A 111 7.35 14.46 -9.85
C LEU A 111 8.59 13.89 -9.16
N GLY A 112 8.66 12.55 -9.01
CA GLY A 112 9.82 11.87 -8.45
C GLY A 112 11.10 12.15 -9.26
N LEU A 113 11.02 12.05 -10.58
CA LEU A 113 12.14 12.36 -11.48
C LEU A 113 12.51 13.86 -11.44
N VAL A 114 11.54 14.75 -11.46
CA VAL A 114 11.80 16.20 -11.38
C VAL A 114 12.53 16.54 -10.09
N LEU A 115 12.05 16.07 -8.93
CA LEU A 115 12.71 16.35 -7.65
C LEU A 115 14.06 15.66 -7.52
N GLY A 116 14.22 14.46 -8.07
CA GLY A 116 15.51 13.78 -8.15
C GLY A 116 16.54 14.54 -8.98
N ASN A 117 16.10 15.16 -10.10
CA ASN A 117 16.96 16.02 -10.93
C ASN A 117 17.27 17.39 -10.31
N VAL A 118 16.32 18.00 -9.59
CA VAL A 118 16.51 19.33 -9.00
C VAL A 118 17.32 19.27 -7.71
N LEU A 119 17.06 18.28 -6.86
CA LEU A 119 17.65 18.19 -5.52
C LEU A 119 18.89 17.30 -5.44
N HIS A 120 19.15 16.55 -6.50
CA HIS A 120 20.34 15.70 -6.64
C HIS A 120 20.67 14.89 -5.37
N PRO A 121 19.78 13.98 -4.91
CA PRO A 121 19.96 13.27 -3.64
C PRO A 121 21.21 12.35 -3.62
N GLY A 122 21.67 11.86 -4.78
CA GLY A 122 22.83 10.96 -4.91
C GLY A 122 24.17 11.66 -5.07
N LEU A 123 24.20 12.99 -5.34
CA LEU A 123 25.46 13.70 -5.53
C LEU A 123 26.20 13.95 -4.21
N GLY A 124 27.52 13.78 -4.24
CA GLY A 124 28.40 14.01 -3.09
C GLY A 124 28.35 12.89 -2.05
N THR A 125 27.82 11.73 -2.38
CA THR A 125 27.83 10.54 -1.53
C THR A 125 29.15 9.80 -1.72
N ASP A 126 29.91 9.66 -0.64
CA ASP A 126 31.14 8.85 -0.66
C ASP A 126 30.77 7.38 -0.50
N LEU A 127 30.94 6.60 -1.57
CA LEU A 127 30.64 5.18 -1.62
C LEU A 127 31.41 4.37 -0.56
N SER A 128 32.58 4.83 -0.13
CA SER A 128 33.40 4.14 0.88
C SER A 128 32.80 4.19 2.28
N GLN A 129 31.93 5.17 2.56
CA GLN A 129 31.27 5.33 3.86
C GLN A 129 29.98 4.51 3.99
N LEU A 130 29.48 4.00 2.89
CA LEU A 130 28.25 3.20 2.86
C LEU A 130 28.63 1.73 3.01
N GLY A 131 28.34 1.16 4.16
CA GLY A 131 28.67 -0.24 4.46
C GLY A 131 28.10 -1.23 3.43
N HIS A 132 28.78 -2.35 3.26
CA HIS A 132 28.31 -3.43 2.40
C HIS A 132 27.01 -4.03 2.93
N THR A 133 25.90 -3.77 2.27
CA THR A 133 24.61 -4.39 2.59
C THR A 133 24.42 -5.60 1.67
N ASP A 134 24.12 -6.76 2.26
CA ASP A 134 23.85 -7.98 1.51
C ASP A 134 22.50 -7.85 0.76
N ILE A 135 22.58 -7.78 -0.56
CA ILE A 135 21.40 -7.71 -1.47
C ILE A 135 21.03 -9.07 -2.07
N SER A 136 21.73 -10.16 -1.71
CA SER A 136 21.52 -11.49 -2.27
C SER A 136 20.07 -11.96 -2.14
N ARG A 137 19.42 -11.63 -1.02
CA ARG A 137 18.00 -11.90 -0.79
C ARG A 137 17.09 -11.21 -1.82
N TYR A 138 17.41 -9.97 -2.20
CA TYR A 138 16.64 -9.20 -3.19
C TYR A 138 16.96 -9.66 -4.61
N GLN A 139 18.21 -10.04 -4.89
CA GLN A 139 18.62 -10.59 -6.19
C GLN A 139 17.92 -11.93 -6.48
N GLN A 140 17.81 -12.82 -5.49
CA GLN A 140 17.06 -14.09 -5.65
C GLN A 140 15.59 -13.83 -5.99
N THR A 141 14.95 -12.87 -5.34
CA THR A 141 13.57 -12.49 -5.64
C THR A 141 13.44 -11.90 -7.04
N SER A 142 14.41 -11.09 -7.47
CA SER A 142 14.45 -10.51 -8.81
C SER A 142 14.66 -11.57 -9.89
N GLN A 143 15.55 -12.56 -9.69
CA GLN A 143 15.80 -13.64 -10.64
C GLN A 143 14.57 -14.51 -10.86
N GLN A 144 13.75 -14.70 -9.82
CA GLN A 144 12.44 -15.37 -9.94
C GLN A 144 11.44 -14.55 -10.79
N THR A 145 11.62 -13.23 -10.83
CA THR A 145 10.75 -12.30 -11.58
C THR A 145 11.30 -12.05 -13.00
N GLN A 146 12.60 -12.24 -13.25
CA GLN A 146 13.29 -11.93 -14.51
C GLN A 146 12.92 -12.81 -15.71
N GLY A 147 12.11 -13.85 -15.53
CA GLY A 147 11.71 -14.73 -16.63
C GLY A 147 10.92 -14.05 -17.77
N HIS A 148 10.41 -12.84 -17.56
CA HIS A 148 9.49 -12.21 -18.51
C HIS A 148 9.71 -10.69 -18.57
N HIS A 149 10.51 -10.23 -19.53
CA HIS A 149 10.72 -8.81 -19.79
C HIS A 149 9.87 -8.33 -20.97
N GLY A 150 9.08 -7.27 -20.74
CA GLY A 150 8.35 -6.54 -21.77
C GLY A 150 6.86 -6.37 -21.48
N PHE A 151 6.23 -5.43 -22.18
CA PHE A 151 4.79 -5.14 -22.08
C PHE A 151 3.92 -6.40 -22.30
N MET A 152 4.31 -7.27 -23.23
CA MET A 152 3.59 -8.53 -23.52
C MET A 152 3.65 -9.49 -22.33
N ALA A 153 4.76 -9.58 -21.65
CA ALA A 153 4.91 -10.42 -20.46
C ALA A 153 4.08 -9.92 -19.28
N LEU A 154 3.97 -8.60 -19.12
CA LEU A 154 3.05 -8.02 -18.14
C LEU A 154 1.59 -8.37 -18.48
N LEU A 155 1.18 -8.22 -19.75
CA LEU A 155 -0.17 -8.60 -20.19
C LEU A 155 -0.46 -10.08 -19.96
N LEU A 156 0.50 -10.95 -20.28
CA LEU A 156 0.37 -12.39 -20.03
C LEU A 156 0.34 -12.69 -18.53
N GLY A 157 1.14 -11.97 -17.72
CA GLY A 157 1.17 -12.11 -16.27
C GLY A 157 -0.13 -11.66 -15.54
N ILE A 158 -0.98 -10.87 -16.21
CA ILE A 158 -2.31 -10.51 -15.70
C ILE A 158 -3.26 -11.72 -15.73
N ILE A 159 -3.08 -12.60 -16.70
CA ILE A 159 -3.95 -13.77 -16.92
C ILE A 159 -3.29 -14.98 -16.24
N PRO A 160 -3.84 -15.49 -15.13
CA PRO A 160 -3.24 -16.63 -14.45
C PRO A 160 -3.54 -17.94 -15.18
N ASP A 161 -2.53 -18.79 -15.35
CA ASP A 161 -2.72 -20.18 -15.81
C ASP A 161 -3.52 -20.99 -14.79
N ASN A 162 -3.37 -20.65 -13.50
CA ASN A 162 -4.09 -21.28 -12.40
C ASN A 162 -4.37 -20.28 -11.29
N ILE A 163 -5.65 -19.97 -11.09
CA ILE A 163 -6.07 -18.98 -10.08
C ILE A 163 -5.76 -19.40 -8.64
N ILE A 164 -5.87 -20.68 -8.32
CA ILE A 164 -5.59 -21.16 -6.96
C ILE A 164 -4.10 -20.98 -6.64
N MET A 165 -3.23 -21.23 -7.62
CA MET A 165 -1.80 -21.00 -7.47
C MET A 165 -1.48 -19.50 -7.32
N ALA A 166 -2.13 -18.63 -8.11
CA ALA A 166 -1.98 -17.18 -7.99
C ALA A 166 -2.44 -16.68 -6.61
N MET A 167 -3.57 -17.17 -6.12
CA MET A 167 -4.04 -16.89 -4.75
C MET A 167 -3.04 -17.38 -3.69
N GLY A 168 -2.50 -18.58 -3.83
CA GLY A 168 -1.53 -19.16 -2.90
C GLY A 168 -0.20 -18.42 -2.86
N ARG A 169 0.24 -17.85 -4.00
CA ARG A 169 1.44 -16.99 -4.09
C ARG A 169 1.18 -15.56 -3.60
N GLY A 170 -0.07 -15.12 -3.54
CA GLY A 170 -0.43 -13.74 -3.22
C GLY A 170 -0.27 -12.78 -4.41
N ASP A 171 -0.34 -13.27 -5.64
CA ASP A 171 -0.22 -12.50 -6.88
C ASP A 171 -1.52 -11.73 -7.13
N LEU A 172 -1.62 -10.52 -6.59
CA LEU A 172 -2.88 -9.76 -6.53
C LEU A 172 -3.42 -9.38 -7.92
N LEU A 173 -2.55 -9.07 -8.87
CA LEU A 173 -2.98 -8.63 -10.20
C LEU A 173 -3.76 -9.74 -10.94
N PRO A 174 -3.27 -10.98 -11.05
CA PRO A 174 -4.05 -12.11 -11.55
C PRO A 174 -5.33 -12.39 -10.75
N VAL A 175 -5.27 -12.25 -9.42
CA VAL A 175 -6.46 -12.45 -8.56
C VAL A 175 -7.53 -11.40 -8.85
N ILE A 176 -7.16 -10.12 -9.02
CA ILE A 176 -8.07 -9.04 -9.38
C ILE A 176 -8.69 -9.31 -10.75
N PHE A 177 -7.87 -9.64 -11.77
CA PHE A 177 -8.35 -9.97 -13.11
C PHE A 177 -9.38 -11.11 -13.09
N PHE A 178 -9.05 -12.21 -12.42
CA PHE A 178 -9.98 -13.33 -12.28
C PHE A 178 -11.24 -12.94 -11.52
N SER A 179 -11.12 -12.13 -10.45
CA SER A 179 -12.27 -11.64 -9.68
C SER A 179 -13.23 -10.82 -10.54
N VAL A 180 -12.68 -10.02 -11.47
CA VAL A 180 -13.48 -9.25 -12.44
C VAL A 180 -14.25 -10.20 -13.36
N LEU A 181 -13.54 -11.15 -13.99
CA LEU A 181 -14.17 -12.12 -14.88
C LEU A 181 -15.20 -12.99 -14.17
N PHE A 182 -14.88 -13.48 -12.97
CA PHE A 182 -15.80 -14.28 -12.16
C PHE A 182 -17.05 -13.48 -11.76
N GLY A 183 -16.88 -12.22 -11.34
CA GLY A 183 -17.97 -11.32 -11.00
C GLY A 183 -18.91 -11.03 -12.18
N LEU A 184 -18.34 -10.80 -13.38
CA LEU A 184 -19.09 -10.63 -14.63
C LEU A 184 -19.82 -11.93 -15.03
N GLY A 185 -19.15 -13.07 -14.92
CA GLY A 185 -19.76 -14.37 -15.13
C GLY A 185 -20.93 -14.60 -14.18
N LEU A 186 -20.75 -14.31 -12.91
CA LEU A 186 -21.79 -14.45 -11.88
C LEU A 186 -23.00 -13.53 -12.12
N GLN A 187 -22.77 -12.34 -12.72
CA GLN A 187 -23.87 -11.44 -13.14
C GLN A 187 -24.80 -12.09 -14.17
N SER A 188 -24.24 -12.93 -15.05
CA SER A 188 -24.99 -13.62 -16.11
C SER A 188 -25.77 -14.84 -15.61
N VAL A 189 -25.53 -15.28 -14.36
CA VAL A 189 -26.21 -16.45 -13.76
C VAL A 189 -27.59 -16.01 -13.23
N PRO A 190 -28.66 -16.85 -13.38
CA PRO A 190 -29.98 -16.59 -12.82
C PRO A 190 -29.93 -16.23 -11.33
N ALA A 191 -30.81 -15.33 -10.89
CA ALA A 191 -30.77 -14.77 -9.54
C ALA A 191 -30.89 -15.86 -8.43
N GLU A 192 -31.61 -16.95 -8.68
CA GLU A 192 -31.76 -18.07 -7.75
C GLU A 192 -30.44 -18.75 -7.39
N TYR A 193 -29.46 -18.81 -8.33
CA TYR A 193 -28.13 -19.38 -8.10
C TYR A 193 -27.13 -18.30 -7.71
N ARG A 194 -27.27 -17.09 -8.23
CA ARG A 194 -26.37 -15.96 -7.94
C ARG A 194 -26.45 -15.50 -6.48
N GLN A 195 -27.67 -15.37 -5.93
CA GLN A 195 -27.87 -14.82 -4.59
C GLN A 195 -27.21 -15.65 -3.47
N PRO A 196 -27.31 -16.99 -3.42
CA PRO A 196 -26.61 -17.79 -2.45
C PRO A 196 -25.08 -17.64 -2.51
N VAL A 197 -24.52 -17.56 -3.72
CA VAL A 197 -23.07 -17.36 -3.93
C VAL A 197 -22.65 -16.01 -3.37
N LEU A 198 -23.37 -14.93 -3.68
CA LEU A 198 -23.09 -13.60 -3.14
C LEU A 198 -23.20 -13.55 -1.62
N ALA A 199 -24.20 -14.21 -1.04
CA ALA A 199 -24.36 -14.31 0.41
C ALA A 199 -23.15 -15.02 1.06
N THR A 200 -22.65 -16.09 0.43
CA THR A 200 -21.45 -16.82 0.88
C THR A 200 -20.22 -15.93 0.83
N PHE A 201 -19.98 -15.22 -0.28
CA PHE A 201 -18.85 -14.29 -0.39
C PHE A 201 -18.92 -13.14 0.62
N LYS A 202 -20.13 -12.64 0.89
CA LYS A 202 -20.36 -11.66 1.93
C LYS A 202 -19.96 -12.19 3.30
N GLY A 203 -20.41 -13.40 3.65
CA GLY A 203 -20.06 -14.05 4.92
C GLY A 203 -18.54 -14.26 5.08
N ILE A 204 -17.88 -14.72 4.02
CA ILE A 204 -16.40 -14.89 4.01
C ILE A 204 -15.72 -13.52 4.18
N GLY A 205 -16.15 -12.50 3.44
CA GLY A 205 -15.60 -11.14 3.55
C GLY A 205 -15.75 -10.58 4.97
N ASP A 206 -16.94 -10.68 5.57
CA ASP A 206 -17.21 -10.22 6.93
C ASP A 206 -16.35 -10.97 7.97
N ALA A 207 -16.15 -12.29 7.79
CA ALA A 207 -15.24 -13.08 8.62
C ALA A 207 -13.79 -12.62 8.49
N MET A 208 -13.31 -12.35 7.26
CA MET A 208 -11.95 -11.86 7.01
C MET A 208 -11.72 -10.47 7.61
N PHE A 209 -12.72 -9.60 7.66
CA PHE A 209 -12.62 -8.32 8.36
C PHE A 209 -12.44 -8.50 9.87
N LYS A 210 -13.11 -9.49 10.48
CA LYS A 210 -12.89 -9.83 11.89
C LYS A 210 -11.50 -10.40 12.13
N VAL A 211 -11.00 -11.28 11.24
CA VAL A 211 -9.62 -11.80 11.29
C VAL A 211 -8.61 -10.66 11.20
N THR A 212 -8.81 -9.69 10.29
CA THR A 212 -7.96 -8.49 10.20
C THR A 212 -7.91 -7.72 11.53
N GLY A 213 -9.07 -7.54 12.17
CA GLY A 213 -9.13 -6.92 13.51
C GLY A 213 -8.32 -7.67 14.57
N MET A 214 -8.31 -9.01 14.53
CA MET A 214 -7.47 -9.83 15.43
C MET A 214 -5.98 -9.67 15.11
N VAL A 215 -5.60 -9.71 13.85
CA VAL A 215 -4.22 -9.51 13.39
C VAL A 215 -3.69 -8.13 13.82
N MET A 216 -4.52 -7.09 13.70
CA MET A 216 -4.14 -5.73 14.08
C MET A 216 -3.86 -5.56 15.59
N ARG A 217 -4.36 -6.41 16.46
CA ARG A 217 -3.99 -6.41 17.89
C ARG A 217 -2.51 -6.77 18.12
N TYR A 218 -1.89 -7.49 17.19
CA TYR A 218 -0.47 -7.81 17.22
C TYR A 218 0.43 -6.69 16.64
N ALA A 219 -0.15 -5.74 15.89
CA ALA A 219 0.58 -4.68 15.21
C ALA A 219 1.56 -3.87 16.09
N PRO A 220 1.25 -3.46 17.34
CA PRO A 220 2.20 -2.72 18.18
C PRO A 220 3.52 -3.48 18.40
N PHE A 221 3.46 -4.79 18.60
CA PHE A 221 4.64 -5.64 18.81
C PHE A 221 5.42 -5.86 17.49
N GLY A 222 4.71 -6.15 16.40
CA GLY A 222 5.32 -6.33 15.09
C GLY A 222 6.04 -5.08 14.59
N VAL A 223 5.41 -3.91 14.74
CA VAL A 223 6.01 -2.62 14.36
C VAL A 223 7.22 -2.28 15.23
N CYS A 224 7.11 -2.45 16.55
CA CYS A 224 8.24 -2.27 17.47
C CYS A 224 9.45 -3.12 17.04
N ALA A 225 9.22 -4.40 16.75
CA ALA A 225 10.27 -5.32 16.34
C ALA A 225 10.92 -4.93 15.01
N LEU A 226 10.12 -4.62 13.99
CA LEU A 226 10.63 -4.24 12.66
C LEU A 226 11.46 -2.95 12.69
N ILE A 227 11.01 -1.94 13.44
CA ILE A 227 11.74 -0.68 13.60
C ILE A 227 13.03 -0.90 14.41
N ALA A 228 12.97 -1.71 15.48
CA ALA A 228 14.15 -2.03 16.27
C ALA A 228 15.24 -2.71 15.42
N VAL A 229 14.87 -3.66 14.54
CA VAL A 229 15.80 -4.29 13.59
C VAL A 229 16.46 -3.24 12.69
N THR A 230 15.69 -2.35 12.10
CA THR A 230 16.19 -1.31 11.19
C THR A 230 17.20 -0.41 11.90
N VAL A 231 16.83 0.14 13.05
CA VAL A 231 17.69 1.08 13.80
C VAL A 231 18.93 0.39 14.38
N ALA A 232 18.79 -0.86 14.85
CA ALA A 232 19.92 -1.65 15.35
C ALA A 232 20.94 -1.95 14.24
N SER A 233 20.49 -2.26 13.03
CA SER A 233 21.36 -2.64 11.91
C SER A 233 22.15 -1.46 11.36
N PHE A 234 21.54 -0.29 11.25
CA PHE A 234 22.11 0.82 10.47
C PHE A 234 22.62 2.00 11.32
N GLY A 235 22.20 2.16 12.59
CA GLY A 235 22.62 3.25 13.45
C GLY A 235 22.38 4.65 12.86
N PHE A 236 22.64 5.70 13.62
CA PHE A 236 22.46 7.07 13.10
C PHE A 236 23.62 7.56 12.24
N GLY A 237 24.87 7.17 12.54
CA GLY A 237 26.06 7.70 11.86
C GLY A 237 26.17 7.25 10.39
N SER A 238 25.83 5.99 10.13
CA SER A 238 25.85 5.42 8.76
C SER A 238 24.67 5.88 7.90
N LEU A 239 23.62 6.46 8.51
CA LEU A 239 22.44 6.94 7.80
C LEU A 239 22.59 8.38 7.29
N LEU A 240 23.58 9.14 7.76
CA LEU A 240 23.74 10.56 7.41
C LEU A 240 23.76 10.82 5.90
N PRO A 241 24.50 10.08 5.06
CA PRO A 241 24.48 10.25 3.61
C PRO A 241 23.09 9.97 2.97
N LEU A 242 22.28 9.12 3.62
CA LEU A 242 20.98 8.71 3.11
C LEU A 242 19.84 9.62 3.62
N ILE A 243 20.10 10.48 4.62
CA ILE A 243 19.11 11.42 5.14
C ILE A 243 18.60 12.34 4.02
N LYS A 244 19.47 12.77 3.12
CA LYS A 244 19.08 13.59 1.97
C LYS A 244 18.10 12.87 1.05
N LEU A 245 18.34 11.59 0.77
CA LEU A 245 17.41 10.75 -0.01
C LEU A 245 16.05 10.64 0.68
N VAL A 246 16.05 10.35 1.98
CA VAL A 246 14.84 10.29 2.79
C VAL A 246 14.11 11.63 2.79
N ALA A 247 14.83 12.73 3.03
CA ALA A 247 14.25 14.08 3.06
C ALA A 247 13.61 14.46 1.72
N VAL A 248 14.28 14.18 0.60
CA VAL A 248 13.72 14.43 -0.75
C VAL A 248 12.48 13.59 -1.00
N THR A 249 12.49 12.33 -0.57
CA THR A 249 11.31 11.45 -0.71
C THR A 249 10.14 11.97 0.10
N TYR A 250 10.33 12.37 1.36
CA TYR A 250 9.26 12.93 2.19
C TYR A 250 8.77 14.29 1.68
N LEU A 251 9.67 15.15 1.18
CA LEU A 251 9.29 16.39 0.51
C LEU A 251 8.39 16.12 -0.70
N ALA A 252 8.77 15.14 -1.53
CA ALA A 252 7.98 14.74 -2.69
C ALA A 252 6.59 14.22 -2.29
N ILE A 253 6.51 13.41 -1.22
CA ILE A 253 5.26 12.90 -0.67
C ILE A 253 4.34 14.05 -0.24
N VAL A 254 4.87 15.03 0.50
CA VAL A 254 4.08 16.19 0.95
C VAL A 254 3.64 17.06 -0.22
N LEU A 255 4.54 17.36 -1.16
CA LEU A 255 4.21 18.13 -2.36
C LEU A 255 3.14 17.42 -3.21
N PHE A 256 3.21 16.11 -3.34
CA PHE A 256 2.20 15.35 -4.07
C PHE A 256 0.86 15.32 -3.33
N ALA A 257 0.86 15.05 -2.02
CA ALA A 257 -0.36 15.01 -1.23
C ALA A 257 -1.12 16.34 -1.23
N VAL A 258 -0.40 17.45 -1.04
CA VAL A 258 -1.02 18.78 -0.97
C VAL A 258 -1.21 19.40 -2.35
N GLY A 259 -0.21 19.29 -3.24
CA GLY A 259 -0.24 19.85 -4.59
C GLY A 259 -1.14 19.04 -5.51
N VAL A 260 -0.75 17.82 -5.84
CA VAL A 260 -1.46 17.01 -6.85
C VAL A 260 -2.81 16.49 -6.33
N LEU A 261 -2.79 15.75 -5.21
CA LEU A 261 -4.03 15.21 -4.64
C LEU A 261 -4.91 16.31 -4.06
N GLY A 262 -4.31 17.39 -3.50
CA GLY A 262 -5.06 18.55 -3.01
C GLY A 262 -5.78 19.30 -4.11
N VAL A 263 -5.13 19.54 -5.25
CA VAL A 263 -5.76 20.15 -6.44
C VAL A 263 -6.84 19.23 -6.99
N THR A 264 -6.55 17.93 -7.13
CA THR A 264 -7.53 16.95 -7.57
C THR A 264 -8.76 16.93 -6.66
N ALA A 265 -8.57 16.86 -5.34
CA ALA A 265 -9.68 16.92 -4.39
C ALA A 265 -10.53 18.18 -4.59
N ARG A 266 -9.89 19.35 -4.73
CA ARG A 266 -10.59 20.64 -4.91
C ARG A 266 -11.38 20.70 -6.22
N LEU A 267 -10.85 20.15 -7.31
CA LEU A 267 -11.54 20.10 -8.61
C LEU A 267 -12.85 19.29 -8.52
N PHE A 268 -12.89 18.27 -7.66
CA PHE A 268 -14.09 17.45 -7.43
C PHE A 268 -14.93 17.88 -6.22
N GLY A 269 -14.63 19.06 -5.64
CA GLY A 269 -15.41 19.65 -4.55
C GLY A 269 -15.12 19.08 -3.16
N PHE A 270 -13.94 18.50 -2.95
CA PHE A 270 -13.45 17.99 -1.66
C PHE A 270 -12.27 18.83 -1.14
N ASN A 271 -12.05 18.74 0.17
CA ASN A 271 -10.87 19.33 0.80
C ASN A 271 -9.93 18.19 1.27
N ILE A 272 -8.68 18.20 0.79
CA ILE A 272 -7.70 17.19 1.13
C ILE A 272 -7.43 17.13 2.64
N PHE A 273 -7.39 18.25 3.35
CA PHE A 273 -7.17 18.29 4.79
C PHE A 273 -8.33 17.65 5.57
N THR A 274 -9.56 17.84 5.10
CA THR A 274 -10.74 17.16 5.64
C THR A 274 -10.61 15.65 5.43
N LEU A 275 -10.20 15.22 4.24
CA LEU A 275 -9.96 13.80 3.96
C LEU A 275 -8.87 13.21 4.87
N LEU A 276 -7.73 13.91 5.02
CA LEU A 276 -6.64 13.48 5.91
C LEU A 276 -7.13 13.33 7.36
N ARG A 277 -8.01 14.23 7.82
CA ARG A 277 -8.63 14.14 9.15
C ARG A 277 -9.54 12.90 9.28
N VAL A 278 -10.34 12.62 8.26
CA VAL A 278 -11.23 11.44 8.22
C VAL A 278 -10.45 10.15 8.33
N ILE A 279 -9.33 10.03 7.61
CA ILE A 279 -8.54 8.79 7.52
C ILE A 279 -7.29 8.79 8.42
N LYS A 280 -7.20 9.69 9.41
CA LYS A 280 -5.99 9.84 10.24
C LYS A 280 -5.52 8.54 10.90
N ASP A 281 -6.46 7.72 11.37
CA ASP A 281 -6.14 6.46 12.05
C ASP A 281 -5.58 5.44 11.05
N GLU A 282 -6.16 5.36 9.85
CA GLU A 282 -5.66 4.53 8.77
C GLU A 282 -4.27 4.97 8.29
N LEU A 283 -4.02 6.29 8.26
CA LEU A 283 -2.70 6.81 7.92
C LEU A 283 -1.64 6.40 8.94
N ILE A 284 -1.94 6.49 10.24
CA ILE A 284 -1.03 6.08 11.31
C ILE A 284 -0.75 4.57 11.21
N ILE A 285 -1.78 3.76 11.00
CA ILE A 285 -1.63 2.31 10.85
C ILE A 285 -0.80 1.97 9.62
N ALA A 286 -1.15 2.54 8.45
CA ALA A 286 -0.44 2.29 7.20
C ALA A 286 1.03 2.74 7.26
N PHE A 287 1.29 3.92 7.82
CA PHE A 287 2.63 4.44 8.05
C PHE A 287 3.45 3.48 8.92
N SER A 288 2.90 3.00 10.03
CA SER A 288 3.61 2.14 10.98
C SER A 288 3.87 0.74 10.43
N THR A 289 2.91 0.18 9.68
CA THR A 289 2.98 -1.19 9.14
C THR A 289 3.70 -1.27 7.80
N CYS A 290 3.83 -0.16 7.08
CA CYS A 290 4.24 -0.11 5.67
C CYS A 290 3.37 -1.00 4.78
N SER A 291 2.08 -1.11 5.08
CA SER A 291 1.15 -1.93 4.30
C SER A 291 -0.22 -1.25 4.20
N SER A 292 -0.56 -0.82 3.01
CA SER A 292 -1.89 -0.26 2.73
C SER A 292 -3.00 -1.31 2.83
N ALA A 293 -2.67 -2.60 2.71
CA ALA A 293 -3.61 -3.71 2.90
C ALA A 293 -4.22 -3.75 4.31
N THR A 294 -3.45 -3.33 5.32
CA THR A 294 -3.90 -3.40 6.73
C THR A 294 -5.11 -2.52 7.01
N VAL A 295 -5.29 -1.47 6.24
CA VAL A 295 -6.34 -0.47 6.43
C VAL A 295 -7.47 -0.58 5.39
N LEU A 296 -7.32 -1.47 4.40
CA LEU A 296 -8.26 -1.61 3.29
C LEU A 296 -9.74 -1.71 3.76
N PRO A 297 -10.09 -2.60 4.71
CA PRO A 297 -11.47 -2.76 5.14
C PRO A 297 -12.03 -1.53 5.84
N GLN A 298 -11.22 -0.91 6.70
CA GLN A 298 -11.62 0.29 7.45
C GLN A 298 -11.78 1.48 6.51
N LEU A 299 -10.86 1.62 5.53
CA LEU A 299 -10.92 2.66 4.53
C LEU A 299 -12.19 2.54 3.67
N MET A 300 -12.54 1.31 3.21
CA MET A 300 -13.77 1.06 2.47
C MET A 300 -14.99 1.51 3.27
N LYS A 301 -15.08 1.10 4.53
CA LYS A 301 -16.19 1.49 5.40
C LYS A 301 -16.26 3.00 5.60
N LYS A 302 -15.14 3.66 5.90
CA LYS A 302 -15.09 5.13 6.07
C LYS A 302 -15.52 5.87 4.81
N MET A 303 -15.13 5.40 3.62
CA MET A 303 -15.57 6.01 2.37
C MET A 303 -17.08 5.81 2.13
N GLU A 304 -17.63 4.64 2.47
CA GLU A 304 -19.08 4.41 2.45
C GLU A 304 -19.80 5.36 3.42
N ASP A 305 -19.30 5.53 4.62
CA ASP A 305 -19.87 6.45 5.63
C ASP A 305 -19.70 7.91 5.19
N PHE A 306 -18.64 8.23 4.47
CA PHE A 306 -18.39 9.57 3.90
C PHE A 306 -19.18 9.85 2.61
N GLY A 307 -20.16 9.01 2.25
CA GLY A 307 -21.13 9.25 1.18
C GLY A 307 -20.79 8.62 -0.17
N VAL A 308 -19.76 7.76 -0.25
CA VAL A 308 -19.45 7.01 -1.47
C VAL A 308 -20.35 5.77 -1.57
N PRO A 309 -21.01 5.50 -2.70
CA PRO A 309 -21.78 4.29 -2.90
C PRO A 309 -20.91 3.04 -2.75
N ARG A 310 -21.45 2.01 -2.10
CA ARG A 310 -20.76 0.74 -1.88
C ARG A 310 -20.25 0.10 -3.17
N SER A 311 -21.00 0.18 -4.27
CA SER A 311 -20.60 -0.33 -5.58
C SER A 311 -19.30 0.30 -6.10
N ILE A 312 -19.07 1.58 -5.82
CA ILE A 312 -17.82 2.28 -6.18
C ILE A 312 -16.72 1.91 -5.18
N THR A 313 -17.00 1.95 -3.88
CA THR A 313 -15.99 1.69 -2.85
C THR A 313 -15.41 0.29 -2.98
N THR A 314 -16.26 -0.74 -3.17
CA THR A 314 -15.84 -2.14 -3.28
C THR A 314 -15.04 -2.44 -4.56
N PHE A 315 -15.16 -1.62 -5.59
CA PHE A 315 -14.36 -1.74 -6.80
C PHE A 315 -13.10 -0.87 -6.76
N VAL A 316 -13.25 0.43 -6.48
CA VAL A 316 -12.16 1.42 -6.63
C VAL A 316 -11.08 1.20 -5.58
N VAL A 317 -11.44 0.98 -4.31
CA VAL A 317 -10.44 0.87 -3.24
C VAL A 317 -9.56 -0.37 -3.39
N PRO A 318 -10.08 -1.60 -3.58
CA PRO A 318 -9.24 -2.77 -3.81
C PRO A 318 -8.42 -2.69 -5.12
N THR A 319 -8.99 -2.13 -6.18
CA THR A 319 -8.26 -1.92 -7.45
C THR A 319 -7.11 -0.92 -7.26
N GLY A 320 -7.34 0.15 -6.51
CA GLY A 320 -6.33 1.15 -6.19
C GLY A 320 -5.15 0.60 -5.38
N TYR A 321 -5.38 -0.42 -4.57
CA TYR A 321 -4.34 -1.12 -3.84
C TYR A 321 -3.21 -1.67 -4.73
N THR A 322 -3.49 -1.96 -5.98
CA THR A 322 -2.51 -2.44 -6.97
C THR A 322 -2.16 -1.35 -8.00
N PHE A 323 -3.13 -0.57 -8.44
CA PHE A 323 -2.97 0.35 -9.57
C PHE A 323 -2.69 1.80 -9.17
N ASN A 324 -2.97 2.21 -7.92
CA ASN A 324 -2.81 3.58 -7.44
C ASN A 324 -1.81 3.66 -6.29
N LEU A 325 -0.56 3.34 -6.57
CA LEU A 325 0.54 3.36 -5.61
C LEU A 325 1.38 4.63 -5.78
N ASP A 326 0.79 5.80 -5.49
CA ASP A 326 1.37 7.12 -5.74
C ASP A 326 2.73 7.32 -5.06
N GLY A 327 2.84 6.99 -3.77
CA GLY A 327 4.08 7.10 -3.01
C GLY A 327 5.16 6.16 -3.53
N ALA A 328 4.77 4.96 -3.95
CA ALA A 328 5.65 4.00 -4.57
C ALA A 328 6.14 4.49 -5.95
N SER A 329 5.28 5.12 -6.72
CA SER A 329 5.62 5.72 -8.03
C SER A 329 6.63 6.86 -7.90
N ILE A 330 6.48 7.75 -6.91
CA ILE A 330 7.46 8.78 -6.57
C ILE A 330 8.83 8.15 -6.24
N TYR A 331 8.81 7.12 -5.42
CA TYR A 331 10.03 6.43 -5.00
C TYR A 331 10.79 5.80 -6.16
N LEU A 332 10.11 5.21 -7.14
CA LEU A 332 10.77 4.67 -8.33
C LEU A 332 11.56 5.76 -9.06
N GLY A 333 10.97 6.94 -9.26
CA GLY A 333 11.63 8.07 -9.89
C GLY A 333 12.86 8.56 -9.12
N ILE A 334 12.69 8.85 -7.83
CA ILE A 334 13.78 9.35 -6.97
C ILE A 334 14.88 8.30 -6.79
N GLY A 335 14.51 7.03 -6.51
CA GLY A 335 15.45 5.95 -6.26
C GLY A 335 16.31 5.62 -7.49
N THR A 336 15.71 5.63 -8.68
CA THR A 336 16.46 5.41 -9.93
C THR A 336 17.47 6.53 -10.19
N LEU A 337 17.07 7.79 -10.05
CA LEU A 337 17.99 8.92 -10.21
C LEU A 337 19.06 8.97 -9.10
N PHE A 338 18.69 8.61 -7.88
CA PHE A 338 19.67 8.49 -6.79
C PHE A 338 20.79 7.51 -7.15
N VAL A 339 20.45 6.32 -7.65
CA VAL A 339 21.45 5.33 -8.07
C VAL A 339 22.24 5.83 -9.27
N ALA A 340 21.62 6.41 -10.28
CA ALA A 340 22.31 6.99 -11.42
C ALA A 340 23.32 8.06 -10.97
N GLN A 341 22.92 8.98 -10.12
CA GLN A 341 23.79 10.04 -9.57
C GLN A 341 24.91 9.49 -8.70
N LEU A 342 24.65 8.46 -7.90
CA LEU A 342 25.62 7.81 -7.03
C LEU A 342 26.79 7.24 -7.83
N TYR A 343 26.52 6.68 -9.01
CA TYR A 343 27.52 6.09 -9.90
C TYR A 343 27.98 7.04 -11.02
N GLY A 344 27.59 8.32 -10.98
CA GLY A 344 27.97 9.31 -11.98
C GLY A 344 27.38 9.07 -13.37
N VAL A 345 26.29 8.29 -13.46
CA VAL A 345 25.58 8.04 -14.72
C VAL A 345 24.63 9.20 -15.00
N HIS A 346 24.88 9.91 -16.08
CA HIS A 346 24.00 10.99 -16.53
C HIS A 346 22.88 10.43 -17.42
N LEU A 347 21.64 10.58 -16.96
CA LEU A 347 20.45 10.22 -17.72
C LEU A 347 19.91 11.47 -18.42
N GLY A 348 19.99 11.49 -19.74
CA GLY A 348 19.43 12.55 -20.57
C GLY A 348 17.90 12.53 -20.57
N LEU A 349 17.27 13.57 -21.12
CA LEU A 349 15.80 13.68 -21.17
C LEU A 349 15.15 12.48 -21.89
N GLN A 350 15.74 12.02 -22.99
CA GLN A 350 15.22 10.89 -23.77
C GLN A 350 15.23 9.61 -22.95
N GLU A 351 16.32 9.34 -22.22
CA GLU A 351 16.43 8.16 -21.33
C GLU A 351 15.42 8.25 -20.18
N GLN A 352 15.22 9.44 -19.61
CA GLN A 352 14.23 9.64 -18.57
C GLN A 352 12.78 9.45 -19.07
N ILE A 353 12.46 9.82 -20.31
CA ILE A 353 11.14 9.54 -20.90
C ILE A 353 10.94 8.03 -21.05
N VAL A 354 11.95 7.29 -21.51
CA VAL A 354 11.89 5.82 -21.58
C VAL A 354 11.70 5.21 -20.19
N LEU A 355 12.41 5.76 -19.19
CA LEU A 355 12.22 5.36 -17.78
C LEU A 355 10.81 5.58 -17.29
N VAL A 356 10.18 6.74 -17.58
CA VAL A 356 8.77 6.98 -17.22
C VAL A 356 7.87 5.89 -17.80
N LEU A 357 8.01 5.59 -19.09
CA LEU A 357 7.20 4.55 -19.74
C LEU A 357 7.42 3.17 -19.10
N THR A 358 8.67 2.83 -18.80
CA THR A 358 9.01 1.58 -18.12
C THR A 358 8.42 1.52 -16.72
N MET A 359 8.54 2.59 -15.93
CA MET A 359 8.01 2.66 -14.57
C MET A 359 6.48 2.63 -14.52
N VAL A 360 5.82 3.28 -15.47
CA VAL A 360 4.36 3.23 -15.64
C VAL A 360 3.89 1.78 -15.78
N VAL A 361 4.57 1.00 -16.60
CA VAL A 361 4.24 -0.41 -16.83
C VAL A 361 4.61 -1.27 -15.61
N THR A 362 5.85 -1.16 -15.13
CA THR A 362 6.35 -2.02 -14.04
C THR A 362 5.68 -1.76 -12.70
N SER A 363 5.25 -0.52 -12.43
CA SER A 363 4.54 -0.16 -11.19
C SER A 363 3.20 -0.87 -11.04
N LYS A 364 2.56 -1.31 -12.13
CA LYS A 364 1.25 -2.00 -12.09
C LYS A 364 1.32 -3.44 -11.59
N GLY A 365 2.50 -4.04 -11.59
CA GLY A 365 2.73 -5.35 -10.94
C GLY A 365 2.98 -5.27 -9.44
N ALA A 366 2.97 -4.06 -8.87
CA ALA A 366 3.29 -3.87 -7.46
C ALA A 366 2.11 -4.23 -6.55
N ALA A 367 2.44 -4.82 -5.40
CA ALA A 367 1.48 -5.03 -4.32
C ALA A 367 1.80 -4.05 -3.16
N GLY A 368 0.76 -3.53 -2.49
CA GLY A 368 0.90 -2.63 -1.35
C GLY A 368 1.36 -3.37 -0.08
N VAL A 369 2.40 -4.19 -0.19
CA VAL A 369 3.01 -4.94 0.92
C VAL A 369 4.45 -4.48 1.16
N PRO A 370 4.94 -4.54 2.41
CA PRO A 370 6.26 -4.05 2.76
C PRO A 370 7.39 -4.63 1.91
N GLY A 371 8.29 -3.78 1.43
CA GLY A 371 9.49 -4.17 0.70
C GLY A 371 9.27 -4.59 -0.76
N PHE A 372 8.02 -4.70 -1.24
CA PHE A 372 7.78 -5.12 -2.63
C PHE A 372 8.30 -4.09 -3.66
N MET A 373 8.16 -2.80 -3.36
CA MET A 373 8.64 -1.74 -4.26
C MET A 373 10.17 -1.71 -4.41
N PHE A 374 10.89 -2.24 -3.44
CA PHE A 374 12.33 -2.42 -3.57
C PHE A 374 12.69 -3.40 -4.70
N VAL A 375 11.89 -4.47 -4.86
CA VAL A 375 12.04 -5.42 -5.98
C VAL A 375 11.70 -4.77 -7.33
N ILE A 376 10.66 -3.93 -7.38
CA ILE A 376 10.32 -3.16 -8.59
C ILE A 376 11.42 -2.17 -8.95
N LEU A 377 12.01 -1.49 -7.96
CA LEU A 377 13.16 -0.61 -8.21
C LEU A 377 14.34 -1.39 -8.78
N LEU A 378 14.66 -2.59 -8.26
CA LEU A 378 15.71 -3.43 -8.79
C LEU A 378 15.46 -3.79 -10.27
N THR A 379 14.23 -4.17 -10.63
CA THR A 379 13.89 -4.45 -12.04
C THR A 379 13.96 -3.20 -12.90
N THR A 380 13.61 -2.03 -12.37
CA THR A 380 13.71 -0.75 -13.07
C THR A 380 15.18 -0.37 -13.33
N LEU A 381 16.04 -0.52 -12.33
CA LEU A 381 17.50 -0.28 -12.48
C LEU A 381 18.12 -1.22 -13.50
N ALA A 382 17.76 -2.52 -13.45
CA ALA A 382 18.24 -3.51 -14.41
C ALA A 382 17.83 -3.15 -15.87
N SER A 383 16.57 -2.73 -16.06
CA SER A 383 16.07 -2.32 -17.37
C SER A 383 16.72 -1.02 -17.89
N ALA A 384 17.15 -0.16 -16.97
CA ALA A 384 17.86 1.09 -17.28
C ALA A 384 19.39 0.90 -17.45
N GLY A 385 19.91 -0.33 -17.29
CA GLY A 385 21.35 -0.59 -17.33
C GLY A 385 22.15 0.05 -16.18
N LEU A 386 21.49 0.38 -15.06
CA LEU A 386 22.09 0.98 -13.90
C LEU A 386 22.67 -0.07 -12.95
N PRO A 387 23.75 0.25 -12.19
CA PRO A 387 24.35 -0.66 -11.24
C PRO A 387 23.37 -1.10 -10.15
N LEU A 388 23.18 -2.41 -10.01
CA LEU A 388 22.22 -2.98 -9.04
C LEU A 388 22.76 -2.87 -7.60
N GLU A 389 24.06 -2.77 -7.44
CA GLU A 389 24.76 -2.59 -6.16
C GLU A 389 24.28 -1.31 -5.43
N GLY A 390 23.83 -0.31 -6.17
CA GLY A 390 23.23 0.92 -5.63
C GLY A 390 22.01 0.69 -4.74
N LEU A 391 21.31 -0.43 -4.94
CA LEU A 391 20.20 -0.84 -4.09
C LEU A 391 20.63 -1.17 -2.65
N ALA A 392 21.84 -1.66 -2.45
CA ALA A 392 22.35 -1.96 -1.11
C ALA A 392 22.33 -0.71 -0.21
N PHE A 393 22.59 0.46 -0.78
CA PHE A 393 22.54 1.73 -0.05
C PHE A 393 21.10 2.14 0.28
N ILE A 394 20.20 2.00 -0.66
CA ILE A 394 18.78 2.31 -0.46
C ILE A 394 18.16 1.37 0.56
N ALA A 395 18.56 0.08 0.56
CA ALA A 395 18.02 -0.94 1.47
C ALA A 395 18.08 -0.52 2.95
N GLY A 396 19.13 0.21 3.34
CA GLY A 396 19.32 0.70 4.70
C GLY A 396 18.25 1.68 5.18
N VAL A 397 17.71 2.48 4.28
CA VAL A 397 16.71 3.52 4.60
C VAL A 397 15.35 3.24 3.97
N ASP A 398 15.22 2.17 3.17
CA ASP A 398 13.99 1.85 2.45
C ASP A 398 12.78 1.75 3.38
N ARG A 399 12.96 1.18 4.57
CA ARG A 399 11.88 1.06 5.55
C ARG A 399 11.32 2.41 5.98
N ILE A 400 12.17 3.40 6.20
CA ILE A 400 11.75 4.76 6.60
C ILE A 400 10.97 5.41 5.45
N MET A 401 11.45 5.26 4.22
CA MET A 401 10.76 5.78 3.05
C MET A 401 9.45 5.03 2.79
N ASP A 402 9.42 3.71 3.03
CA ASP A 402 8.23 2.88 2.86
C ASP A 402 7.07 3.30 3.76
N MET A 403 7.36 3.76 4.97
CA MET A 403 6.35 4.31 5.88
C MET A 403 5.62 5.50 5.26
N GLY A 404 6.35 6.49 4.74
CA GLY A 404 5.78 7.69 4.14
C GLY A 404 5.05 7.41 2.82
N ARG A 405 5.66 6.63 1.92
CA ARG A 405 5.05 6.29 0.63
C ARG A 405 3.79 5.44 0.79
N THR A 406 3.74 4.55 1.80
CA THR A 406 2.54 3.76 2.09
C THR A 406 1.41 4.65 2.62
N ALA A 407 1.70 5.61 3.48
CA ALA A 407 0.71 6.59 3.91
C ALA A 407 0.14 7.37 2.72
N LEU A 408 1.00 7.84 1.80
CA LEU A 408 0.55 8.54 0.59
C LEU A 408 -0.32 7.64 -0.31
N ASN A 409 0.03 6.36 -0.48
CA ASN A 409 -0.80 5.41 -1.22
C ASN A 409 -2.22 5.32 -0.62
N VAL A 410 -2.34 5.34 0.70
CA VAL A 410 -3.65 5.32 1.39
C VAL A 410 -4.42 6.62 1.14
N VAL A 411 -3.75 7.79 1.11
CA VAL A 411 -4.40 9.07 0.77
C VAL A 411 -4.97 9.02 -0.64
N GLY A 412 -4.18 8.59 -1.63
CA GLY A 412 -4.62 8.44 -3.02
C GLY A 412 -5.79 7.47 -3.15
N ASN A 413 -5.71 6.32 -2.46
CA ASN A 413 -6.76 5.30 -2.46
C ASN A 413 -8.04 5.72 -1.71
N ALA A 414 -7.95 6.66 -0.78
CA ALA A 414 -9.12 7.29 -0.15
C ALA A 414 -9.76 8.35 -1.04
N LEU A 415 -8.95 9.12 -1.76
CA LEU A 415 -9.45 10.17 -2.66
C LEU A 415 -10.12 9.59 -3.90
N ALA A 416 -9.58 8.51 -4.45
CA ALA A 416 -10.06 7.90 -5.70
C ALA A 416 -11.56 7.60 -5.71
N PRO A 417 -12.15 6.88 -4.74
CA PRO A 417 -13.57 6.58 -4.74
C PRO A 417 -14.45 7.84 -4.61
N LEU A 418 -13.99 8.88 -3.93
CA LEU A 418 -14.66 10.18 -3.86
C LEU A 418 -14.70 10.86 -5.22
N VAL A 419 -13.56 10.89 -5.93
CA VAL A 419 -13.43 11.43 -7.29
C VAL A 419 -14.34 10.68 -8.25
N ILE A 420 -14.31 9.35 -8.23
CA ILE A 420 -15.14 8.51 -9.12
C ILE A 420 -16.63 8.69 -8.81
N ALA A 421 -17.03 8.73 -7.54
CA ALA A 421 -18.43 8.95 -7.16
C ALA A 421 -18.95 10.30 -7.62
N ARG A 422 -18.13 11.34 -7.53
CA ARG A 422 -18.46 12.68 -8.09
C ARG A 422 -18.53 12.67 -9.61
N TRP A 423 -17.58 12.00 -10.25
CA TRP A 423 -17.54 11.90 -11.72
C TRP A 423 -18.71 11.10 -12.29
N GLU A 424 -19.25 10.15 -11.50
CA GLU A 424 -20.48 9.38 -11.82
C GLU A 424 -21.76 10.11 -11.39
N GLY A 425 -21.69 11.19 -10.61
CA GLY A 425 -22.85 11.90 -10.07
C GLY A 425 -23.61 11.15 -9.00
N THR A 426 -22.97 10.18 -8.34
CA THR A 426 -23.58 9.26 -7.35
C THR A 426 -23.13 9.52 -5.92
N TYR A 427 -22.32 10.53 -5.68
CA TYR A 427 -21.87 10.90 -4.34
C TYR A 427 -23.01 11.47 -3.50
N ASP A 428 -23.24 10.90 -2.31
CA ASP A 428 -24.23 11.37 -1.34
C ASP A 428 -23.64 12.46 -0.43
N ALA A 429 -23.93 13.72 -0.81
CA ALA A 429 -23.41 14.89 -0.10
C ALA A 429 -24.08 15.09 1.28
N GLU A 430 -25.32 14.61 1.50
CA GLU A 430 -25.99 14.73 2.80
C GLU A 430 -25.38 13.77 3.81
N LYS A 431 -25.22 12.51 3.40
CA LYS A 431 -24.53 11.50 4.19
C LYS A 431 -23.09 11.93 4.54
N GLY A 432 -22.35 12.47 3.56
CA GLY A 432 -21.00 12.99 3.78
C GLY A 432 -20.95 14.11 4.81
N ARG A 433 -21.87 15.07 4.77
CA ARG A 433 -21.96 16.15 5.77
C ARG A 433 -22.33 15.62 7.16
N ALA A 434 -23.30 14.72 7.23
CA ALA A 434 -23.71 14.11 8.50
C ALA A 434 -22.55 13.35 9.16
N TYR A 435 -21.77 12.62 8.35
CA TYR A 435 -20.59 11.90 8.83
C TYR A 435 -19.51 12.86 9.37
N LEU A 436 -19.23 13.96 8.66
CA LEU A 436 -18.26 14.97 9.15
C LEU A 436 -18.73 15.61 10.47
N ALA A 437 -20.01 15.95 10.59
CA ALA A 437 -20.56 16.48 11.84
C ALA A 437 -20.42 15.51 13.01
N SER A 438 -20.51 14.19 12.77
CA SER A 438 -20.29 13.17 13.80
C SER A 438 -18.84 13.02 14.26
N LEU A 439 -17.87 13.51 13.49
CA LEU A 439 -16.45 13.52 13.86
C LEU A 439 -16.08 14.74 14.73
N ASP A 440 -16.93 15.78 14.71
CA ASP A 440 -16.75 17.02 15.50
C ASP A 440 -17.46 16.96 16.87
N ALA A 441 -18.37 15.99 17.05
CA ALA A 441 -19.09 15.73 18.30
C ALA A 441 -18.33 14.75 19.20
#